data_d12a4a13c7cfff6697c8e13a38ba298d
#
_entry.id   d12a4a13c7cfff6697c8e13a38ba298d
#
_cell.length_a   1.000
_cell.length_b   1.000
_cell.length_c   1.000
_cell.angle_alpha   90.00
_cell.angle_beta   90.00
_cell.angle_gamma   90.00
#
_symmetry.space_group_name_H-M   'P 1'
#
loop_
_entity.id
_entity.type
_entity.pdbx_description
1 polymer ?
#
loop_
_entity_poly.entity_id
_entity_poly.type
_entity_poly.pdbx_seq_one_letter_code
_entity_poly.pdbx_strand_id
1 'polypeptide(L)'
;IYVGDGHSGQNENATPDTVARIVKFDRNGNMIKYWGGWGSNAGQLKTPHALDIDSRNRLIVGDRGNNRLQIFDLNGNYIGEFKSFSRPSGIYITDDDTIYVADSESEFDDTRNPGWHAGIRVGSLLDGIVDYFIDGTVEAYPEGSNPEGVAVDSSGNVFGAVVSGGGAMVKSSRR
;
A
#
# COMPACT_ATOMS: atom_id res chain seq x y z
N ILE A 1 5.25 -13.10 11.47
CA ILE A 1 5.59 -12.59 10.15
C ILE A 1 4.32 -12.62 9.30
N TYR A 2 4.04 -11.55 8.54
CA TYR A 2 2.92 -11.49 7.60
C TYR A 2 3.47 -11.27 6.19
N VAL A 3 2.89 -11.94 5.20
CA VAL A 3 3.29 -11.88 3.79
C VAL A 3 2.06 -11.67 2.92
N GLY A 4 2.09 -10.66 2.07
CA GLY A 4 1.14 -10.49 0.97
C GLY A 4 1.50 -11.45 -0.17
N ASP A 5 0.56 -12.31 -0.55
CA ASP A 5 0.75 -13.33 -1.59
C ASP A 5 -0.35 -13.18 -2.65
N GLY A 6 -0.02 -12.67 -3.84
CA GLY A 6 -1.03 -12.47 -4.88
C GLY A 6 -0.83 -11.28 -5.80
N HIS A 7 0.38 -11.01 -6.27
CA HIS A 7 0.66 -9.90 -7.19
C HIS A 7 -0.14 -9.99 -8.51
N SER A 8 -0.44 -11.18 -9.01
CA SER A 8 -1.20 -11.38 -10.26
C SER A 8 -2.70 -11.12 -10.15
N GLY A 9 -3.24 -10.80 -8.97
CA GLY A 9 -4.67 -10.56 -8.78
C GLY A 9 -5.24 -9.34 -9.52
N GLN A 10 -4.41 -8.42 -9.98
CA GLN A 10 -4.80 -7.26 -10.81
C GLN A 10 -4.78 -7.53 -12.31
N ASN A 11 -4.30 -8.70 -12.76
CA ASN A 11 -4.25 -9.02 -14.17
C ASN A 11 -5.66 -9.19 -14.75
N GLU A 12 -5.84 -8.84 -16.02
CA GLU A 12 -7.13 -8.96 -16.72
C GLU A 12 -7.67 -10.40 -16.76
N ASN A 13 -6.77 -11.38 -16.72
CA ASN A 13 -7.11 -12.81 -16.72
C ASN A 13 -7.26 -13.40 -15.31
N ALA A 14 -7.27 -12.58 -14.26
CA ALA A 14 -7.45 -13.06 -12.89
C ALA A 14 -8.85 -13.63 -12.70
N THR A 15 -8.94 -14.77 -12.01
CA THR A 15 -10.17 -15.50 -11.74
C THR A 15 -10.31 -15.70 -10.22
N PRO A 16 -11.45 -16.18 -9.73
CA PRO A 16 -11.63 -16.52 -8.32
C PRO A 16 -10.58 -17.49 -7.75
N ASP A 17 -9.93 -18.28 -8.61
CA ASP A 17 -8.86 -19.20 -8.22
C ASP A 17 -7.48 -18.54 -8.16
N THR A 18 -7.37 -17.26 -8.58
CA THR A 18 -6.12 -16.49 -8.50
C THR A 18 -5.75 -16.27 -7.04
N VAL A 19 -4.49 -16.54 -6.70
CA VAL A 19 -3.99 -16.32 -5.33
C VAL A 19 -3.97 -14.82 -5.03
N ALA A 20 -4.68 -14.44 -3.96
CA ALA A 20 -4.68 -13.09 -3.40
C ALA A 20 -5.00 -13.17 -1.91
N ARG A 21 -3.97 -13.30 -1.08
CA ARG A 21 -4.14 -13.61 0.34
C ARG A 21 -3.04 -13.00 1.20
N ILE A 22 -3.27 -12.98 2.50
CA ILE A 22 -2.25 -12.74 3.52
C ILE A 22 -1.90 -14.08 4.17
N VAL A 23 -0.62 -14.35 4.28
CA VAL A 23 -0.10 -15.54 4.97
C VAL A 23 0.60 -15.13 6.25
N LYS A 24 0.22 -15.73 7.37
CA LYS A 24 0.84 -15.54 8.68
C LYS A 24 1.77 -16.72 8.99
N PHE A 25 3.01 -16.38 9.33
CA PHE A 25 4.02 -17.34 9.77
C PHE A 25 4.42 -17.07 11.23
N ASP A 26 4.93 -18.09 11.91
CA ASP A 26 5.64 -17.92 13.16
C ASP A 26 7.05 -17.35 12.93
N ARG A 27 7.80 -17.09 14.00
CA ARG A 27 9.18 -16.59 13.91
C ARG A 27 10.18 -17.58 13.30
N ASN A 28 9.81 -18.84 13.20
CA ASN A 28 10.65 -19.93 12.65
C ASN A 28 10.34 -20.18 11.15
N GLY A 29 9.37 -19.44 10.59
CA GLY A 29 8.95 -19.57 9.19
C GLY A 29 7.90 -20.66 8.97
N ASN A 30 7.32 -21.26 10.01
CA ASN A 30 6.22 -22.20 9.84
C ASN A 30 4.92 -21.44 9.59
N MET A 31 4.17 -21.84 8.57
CA MET A 31 2.88 -21.24 8.29
C MET A 31 1.87 -21.54 9.39
N ILE A 32 1.27 -20.49 9.96
CA ILE A 32 0.21 -20.61 10.97
C ILE A 32 -1.15 -20.67 10.29
N LYS A 33 -1.44 -19.73 9.39
CA LYS A 33 -2.70 -19.63 8.65
C LYS A 33 -2.59 -18.66 7.49
N TYR A 34 -3.61 -18.62 6.66
CA TYR A 34 -3.83 -17.55 5.68
C TYR A 34 -5.30 -17.13 5.65
N TRP A 35 -5.56 -15.95 5.08
CA TRP A 35 -6.91 -15.43 4.83
C TRP A 35 -6.91 -14.52 3.60
N GLY A 36 -8.10 -14.15 3.15
CA GLY A 36 -8.33 -13.42 1.92
C GLY A 36 -8.96 -14.31 0.87
N GLY A 37 -8.56 -14.13 -0.36
CA GLY A 37 -9.08 -14.73 -1.59
C GLY A 37 -9.33 -13.63 -2.59
N TRP A 38 -9.26 -13.97 -3.88
CA TRP A 38 -9.44 -13.00 -4.94
C TRP A 38 -10.86 -12.44 -4.97
N GLY A 39 -10.97 -11.10 -5.03
CA GLY A 39 -12.24 -10.41 -5.11
C GLY A 39 -12.20 -8.98 -4.56
N SER A 40 -13.37 -8.34 -4.49
CA SER A 40 -13.53 -6.95 -4.08
C SER A 40 -14.39 -6.75 -2.84
N ASN A 41 -14.99 -7.81 -2.27
CA ASN A 41 -15.75 -7.71 -1.03
C ASN A 41 -14.84 -7.45 0.18
N ALA A 42 -15.43 -7.12 1.33
CA ALA A 42 -14.70 -7.00 2.59
C ALA A 42 -13.92 -8.29 2.90
N GLY A 43 -12.64 -8.15 3.21
CA GLY A 43 -11.74 -9.28 3.47
C GLY A 43 -11.21 -10.01 2.22
N GLN A 44 -11.77 -9.77 1.03
CA GLN A 44 -11.19 -10.23 -0.23
C GLN A 44 -10.11 -9.26 -0.73
N LEU A 45 -9.18 -9.74 -1.54
CA LEU A 45 -8.02 -8.99 -2.02
C LEU A 45 -7.86 -9.20 -3.53
N LYS A 46 -7.29 -8.22 -4.23
CA LYS A 46 -6.83 -8.44 -5.62
C LYS A 46 -5.33 -8.45 -5.71
N THR A 47 -4.68 -7.46 -5.10
CA THR A 47 -3.23 -7.36 -5.09
C THR A 47 -2.78 -6.84 -3.73
N PRO A 48 -2.61 -7.73 -2.73
CA PRO A 48 -2.05 -7.34 -1.44
C PRO A 48 -0.56 -7.02 -1.61
N HIS A 49 -0.25 -5.74 -1.86
CA HIS A 49 1.08 -5.30 -2.32
C HIS A 49 1.96 -4.79 -1.19
N ALA A 50 1.38 -4.15 -0.18
CA ALA A 50 2.11 -3.62 0.96
C ALA A 50 1.41 -3.98 2.26
N LEU A 51 2.19 -4.11 3.33
CA LEU A 51 1.71 -4.46 4.67
C LEU A 51 2.48 -3.67 5.71
N ASP A 52 1.77 -3.19 6.73
CA ASP A 52 2.38 -2.66 7.94
C ASP A 52 1.44 -2.86 9.15
N ILE A 53 1.94 -2.67 10.37
CA ILE A 53 1.19 -2.84 11.61
C ILE A 53 1.16 -1.51 12.34
N ASP A 54 -0.04 -1.06 12.73
CA ASP A 54 -0.23 0.18 13.47
C ASP A 54 -0.01 0.01 14.99
N SER A 55 -0.03 1.14 15.73
CA SER A 55 0.16 1.17 17.19
C SER A 55 -0.90 0.38 17.97
N ARG A 56 -2.05 0.11 17.35
CA ARG A 56 -3.19 -0.66 17.93
C ARG A 56 -3.14 -2.14 17.59
N ASN A 57 -2.01 -2.64 17.07
CA ASN A 57 -1.84 -4.02 16.62
C ASN A 57 -2.86 -4.43 15.56
N ARG A 58 -3.16 -3.55 14.59
CA ARG A 58 -3.95 -3.88 13.41
C ARG A 58 -3.02 -4.00 12.21
N LEU A 59 -3.28 -4.99 11.37
CA LEU A 59 -2.58 -5.17 10.11
C LEU A 59 -3.25 -4.31 9.04
N ILE A 60 -2.50 -3.39 8.47
CA ILE A 60 -2.92 -2.54 7.36
C ILE A 60 -2.41 -3.16 6.07
N VAL A 61 -3.31 -3.40 5.14
CA VAL A 61 -3.03 -4.08 3.87
C VAL A 61 -3.33 -3.15 2.71
N GLY A 62 -2.31 -2.87 1.91
CA GLY A 62 -2.46 -2.18 0.63
C GLY A 62 -3.03 -3.12 -0.43
N ASP A 63 -4.33 -3.11 -0.61
CA ASP A 63 -5.05 -3.89 -1.61
C ASP A 63 -5.09 -3.11 -2.94
N ARG A 64 -3.92 -3.05 -3.61
CA ARG A 64 -3.65 -2.19 -4.77
C ARG A 64 -4.65 -2.40 -5.91
N GLY A 65 -4.98 -3.64 -6.22
CA GLY A 65 -5.93 -3.96 -7.30
C GLY A 65 -7.37 -3.54 -7.03
N ASN A 66 -7.71 -3.16 -5.79
CA ASN A 66 -9.00 -2.62 -5.38
C ASN A 66 -8.94 -1.15 -4.94
N ASN A 67 -7.81 -0.46 -5.11
CA ASN A 67 -7.63 0.96 -4.77
C ASN A 67 -8.02 1.27 -3.32
N ARG A 68 -7.54 0.47 -2.35
CA ARG A 68 -7.90 0.65 -0.95
C ARG A 68 -6.83 0.14 0.01
N LEU A 69 -6.90 0.63 1.25
CA LEU A 69 -6.31 -0.01 2.41
C LEU A 69 -7.38 -0.86 3.10
N GLN A 70 -7.09 -2.10 3.42
CA GLN A 70 -7.93 -2.91 4.31
C GLN A 70 -7.27 -3.07 5.67
N ILE A 71 -8.08 -3.07 6.71
CA ILE A 71 -7.66 -3.17 8.11
C ILE A 71 -8.13 -4.51 8.67
N PHE A 72 -7.19 -5.27 9.23
CA PHE A 72 -7.47 -6.55 9.88
C PHE A 72 -6.93 -6.54 11.31
N ASP A 73 -7.51 -7.37 12.17
CA ASP A 73 -6.81 -7.75 13.39
C ASP A 73 -5.64 -8.71 13.06
N LEU A 74 -4.76 -8.98 14.02
CA LEU A 74 -3.62 -9.88 13.81
C LEU A 74 -4.02 -11.37 13.64
N ASN A 75 -5.32 -11.67 13.72
CA ASN A 75 -5.89 -12.98 13.44
C ASN A 75 -6.57 -13.06 12.06
N GLY A 76 -6.57 -11.93 11.30
CA GLY A 76 -7.12 -11.87 9.96
C GLY A 76 -8.63 -11.61 9.90
N ASN A 77 -9.23 -11.18 11.00
CA ASN A 77 -10.61 -10.71 10.97
C ASN A 77 -10.65 -9.29 10.39
N TYR A 78 -11.52 -9.07 9.41
CA TYR A 78 -11.71 -7.76 8.79
C TYR A 78 -12.31 -6.77 9.79
N ILE A 79 -11.75 -5.55 9.85
CA ILE A 79 -12.18 -4.46 10.71
C ILE A 79 -12.81 -3.33 9.89
N GLY A 80 -12.19 -2.95 8.78
CA GLY A 80 -12.63 -1.82 7.97
C GLY A 80 -11.74 -1.57 6.76
N GLU A 81 -12.01 -0.48 6.04
CA GLU A 81 -11.22 -0.07 4.89
C GLU A 81 -11.17 1.45 4.73
N PHE A 82 -10.11 1.96 4.07
CA PHE A 82 -9.99 3.34 3.61
C PHE A 82 -9.75 3.36 2.09
N LYS A 83 -10.45 4.23 1.37
CA LYS A 83 -10.33 4.40 -0.09
C LYS A 83 -9.64 5.70 -0.51
N SER A 84 -9.26 6.52 0.46
CA SER A 84 -8.64 7.84 0.25
C SER A 84 -7.17 7.79 -0.14
N PHE A 85 -6.53 6.61 -0.10
CA PHE A 85 -5.08 6.47 -0.32
C PHE A 85 -4.71 5.95 -1.72
N SER A 86 -5.67 5.93 -2.65
CA SER A 86 -5.44 5.53 -4.05
C SER A 86 -5.01 4.07 -4.23
N ARG A 87 -3.98 3.79 -5.04
CA ARG A 87 -3.45 2.46 -5.38
C ARG A 87 -2.19 2.15 -4.56
N PRO A 88 -2.32 1.60 -3.33
CA PRO A 88 -1.20 1.46 -2.42
C PRO A 88 -0.18 0.45 -2.92
N SER A 89 1.01 0.94 -3.32
CA SER A 89 2.19 0.14 -3.67
C SER A 89 3.11 -0.06 -2.48
N GLY A 90 3.38 0.99 -1.70
CA GLY A 90 4.18 0.96 -0.48
C GLY A 90 3.44 1.57 0.70
N ILE A 91 3.70 1.08 1.90
CA ILE A 91 3.13 1.62 3.15
C ILE A 91 4.26 1.76 4.19
N TYR A 92 4.22 2.85 4.93
CA TYR A 92 4.99 3.06 6.15
C TYR A 92 4.10 3.73 7.20
N ILE A 93 4.10 3.22 8.42
CA ILE A 93 3.30 3.74 9.53
C ILE A 93 4.24 4.17 10.65
N THR A 94 4.05 5.39 11.15
CA THR A 94 4.80 5.92 12.30
C THR A 94 4.15 5.51 13.63
N ASP A 95 4.88 5.68 14.73
CA ASP A 95 4.41 5.33 16.08
C ASP A 95 3.14 6.09 16.51
N ASP A 96 2.86 7.25 15.90
CA ASP A 96 1.66 8.06 16.12
C ASP A 96 0.51 7.77 15.15
N ASP A 97 0.58 6.64 14.42
CA ASP A 97 -0.39 6.20 13.43
C ASP A 97 -0.56 7.16 12.22
N THR A 98 0.45 8.01 11.93
CA THR A 98 0.54 8.68 10.64
C THR A 98 0.94 7.64 9.59
N ILE A 99 0.16 7.53 8.51
CA ILE A 99 0.41 6.61 7.42
C ILE A 99 0.93 7.33 6.18
N TYR A 100 1.95 6.76 5.56
CA TYR A 100 2.51 7.16 4.27
C TYR A 100 2.25 6.05 3.27
N VAL A 101 1.58 6.38 2.16
CA VAL A 101 1.20 5.43 1.12
C VAL A 101 1.76 5.86 -0.22
N ALA A 102 2.70 5.08 -0.74
CA ALA A 102 3.21 5.27 -2.09
C ALA A 102 2.24 4.67 -3.11
N ASP A 103 2.00 5.40 -4.18
CA ASP A 103 1.23 5.00 -5.35
C ASP A 103 2.10 5.18 -6.59
N SER A 104 2.49 4.09 -7.21
CA SER A 104 3.37 4.07 -8.37
C SER A 104 2.65 3.94 -9.71
N GLU A 105 1.35 3.66 -9.69
CA GLU A 105 0.62 3.22 -10.88
C GLU A 105 -0.55 4.11 -11.29
N SER A 106 -0.95 5.10 -10.48
CA SER A 106 -2.05 5.98 -10.87
C SER A 106 -1.60 7.02 -11.88
N GLU A 107 -2.28 7.04 -13.01
CA GLU A 107 -2.21 8.09 -14.02
C GLU A 107 -3.59 8.71 -14.16
N PHE A 108 -3.66 10.02 -14.41
CA PHE A 108 -4.95 10.75 -14.41
C PHE A 108 -6.01 10.13 -15.32
N ASP A 109 -5.58 9.61 -16.47
CA ASP A 109 -6.44 8.99 -17.48
C ASP A 109 -6.60 7.47 -17.30
N ASP A 110 -6.01 6.89 -16.24
CA ASP A 110 -6.08 5.46 -15.99
C ASP A 110 -7.50 5.06 -15.58
N THR A 111 -8.12 4.19 -16.37
CA THR A 111 -9.47 3.68 -16.10
C THR A 111 -9.55 2.84 -14.83
N ARG A 112 -8.42 2.34 -14.32
CA ARG A 112 -8.33 1.57 -13.07
C ARG A 112 -8.50 2.46 -11.84
N ASN A 113 -8.13 3.74 -11.94
CA ASN A 113 -8.21 4.72 -10.87
C ASN A 113 -8.34 6.16 -11.40
N PRO A 114 -9.44 6.49 -12.10
CA PRO A 114 -9.56 7.75 -12.83
C PRO A 114 -9.52 8.96 -11.89
N GLY A 115 -8.80 10.00 -12.33
CA GLY A 115 -8.67 11.27 -11.60
C GLY A 115 -7.63 11.25 -10.47
N TRP A 116 -6.82 10.19 -10.36
CA TRP A 116 -5.75 10.07 -9.38
C TRP A 116 -4.38 10.19 -10.05
N HIS A 117 -3.38 10.62 -9.27
CA HIS A 117 -1.99 10.71 -9.69
C HIS A 117 -1.09 9.86 -8.79
N ALA A 118 -0.01 9.36 -9.37
CA ALA A 118 1.08 8.73 -8.62
C ALA A 118 1.77 9.72 -7.68
N GLY A 119 2.28 9.22 -6.56
CA GLY A 119 2.94 10.01 -5.53
C GLY A 119 2.80 9.37 -4.16
N ILE A 120 3.08 10.13 -3.09
CA ILE A 120 2.96 9.65 -1.72
C ILE A 120 1.84 10.43 -1.00
N ARG A 121 0.84 9.71 -0.51
CA ARG A 121 -0.22 10.27 0.32
C ARG A 121 0.12 10.06 1.78
N VAL A 122 0.00 11.15 2.54
CA VAL A 122 0.26 11.16 3.99
C VAL A 122 -1.04 11.49 4.69
N GLY A 123 -1.41 10.71 5.69
CA GLY A 123 -2.66 10.90 6.40
C GLY A 123 -2.73 10.13 7.72
N SER A 124 -3.92 9.99 8.26
CA SER A 124 -4.15 9.41 9.57
C SER A 124 -4.91 8.08 9.51
N LEU A 125 -4.47 7.10 10.28
CA LEU A 125 -5.19 5.84 10.51
C LEU A 125 -6.33 5.96 11.53
N LEU A 126 -6.55 7.15 12.12
CA LEU A 126 -7.69 7.39 13.02
C LEU A 126 -8.99 7.52 12.25
N ASP A 127 -8.95 8.22 11.12
CA ASP A 127 -10.13 8.59 10.32
C ASP A 127 -10.00 8.30 8.82
N GLY A 128 -8.79 7.93 8.36
CA GLY A 128 -8.50 7.67 6.96
C GLY A 128 -8.43 8.92 6.08
N ILE A 129 -8.26 10.11 6.69
CA ILE A 129 -8.12 11.36 5.96
C ILE A 129 -6.67 11.49 5.45
N VAL A 130 -6.53 11.94 4.20
CA VAL A 130 -5.25 12.33 3.61
C VAL A 130 -5.03 13.82 3.85
N ASP A 131 -3.98 14.15 4.60
CA ASP A 131 -3.62 15.52 4.97
C ASP A 131 -2.68 16.18 3.95
N TYR A 132 -1.79 15.37 3.35
CA TYR A 132 -0.76 15.85 2.42
C TYR A 132 -0.59 14.90 1.25
N PHE A 133 -0.20 15.47 0.12
CA PHE A 133 0.18 14.74 -1.08
C PHE A 133 1.57 15.22 -1.55
N ILE A 134 2.49 14.29 -1.69
CA ILE A 134 3.80 14.50 -2.30
C ILE A 134 3.69 13.97 -3.73
N ASP A 135 3.65 14.90 -4.67
CA ASP A 135 3.44 14.60 -6.09
C ASP A 135 4.62 13.81 -6.67
N GLY A 136 4.36 12.66 -7.26
CA GLY A 136 5.34 11.82 -7.93
C GLY A 136 5.75 12.34 -9.32
N THR A 137 5.05 13.32 -9.87
CA THR A 137 5.32 13.89 -11.20
C THR A 137 6.32 15.06 -11.19
N VAL A 138 6.81 15.49 -9.99
CA VAL A 138 7.77 16.58 -9.87
C VAL A 138 9.17 16.18 -10.37
N GLU A 139 9.99 17.18 -10.75
CA GLU A 139 11.38 16.99 -11.24
C GLU A 139 12.29 16.13 -10.35
N ALA A 140 11.90 15.93 -9.07
CA ALA A 140 12.63 15.09 -8.15
C ALA A 140 12.64 13.59 -8.55
N TYR A 141 11.63 13.16 -9.30
CA TYR A 141 11.54 11.79 -9.79
C TYR A 141 12.00 11.72 -11.25
N PRO A 142 12.85 10.77 -11.63
CA PRO A 142 13.21 10.56 -13.04
C PRO A 142 11.97 10.37 -13.89
N GLU A 143 11.96 10.91 -15.11
CA GLU A 143 10.83 10.81 -16.03
C GLU A 143 10.35 9.36 -16.19
N GLY A 144 9.04 9.14 -16.06
CA GLY A 144 8.41 7.82 -16.11
C GLY A 144 8.63 6.94 -14.88
N SER A 145 9.09 7.53 -13.76
CA SER A 145 9.32 6.81 -12.52
C SER A 145 8.45 7.36 -11.38
N ASN A 146 7.83 6.45 -10.64
CA ASN A 146 6.94 6.80 -9.53
C ASN A 146 7.33 6.02 -8.26
N PRO A 147 7.03 6.52 -7.05
CA PRO A 147 7.42 5.85 -5.81
C PRO A 147 6.65 4.54 -5.62
N GLU A 148 7.36 3.42 -5.65
CA GLU A 148 6.82 2.08 -5.35
C GLU A 148 6.88 1.78 -3.85
N GLY A 149 7.95 2.23 -3.18
CA GLY A 149 8.13 2.09 -1.74
C GLY A 149 8.22 3.44 -1.05
N VAL A 150 7.98 3.46 0.25
CA VAL A 150 8.10 4.64 1.10
C VAL A 150 8.73 4.30 2.44
N ALA A 151 9.54 5.20 2.97
CA ALA A 151 10.06 5.16 4.33
C ALA A 151 10.21 6.59 4.87
N VAL A 152 10.28 6.72 6.20
CA VAL A 152 10.43 8.02 6.86
C VAL A 152 11.54 7.90 7.92
N ASP A 153 12.45 8.89 7.96
CA ASP A 153 13.49 8.94 9.00
C ASP A 153 12.99 9.64 10.27
N SER A 154 13.78 9.56 11.33
CA SER A 154 13.47 10.17 12.62
C SER A 154 13.39 11.72 12.60
N SER A 155 13.83 12.34 11.51
CA SER A 155 13.73 13.79 11.27
C SER A 155 12.47 14.17 10.48
N GLY A 156 11.64 13.19 10.09
CA GLY A 156 10.43 13.39 9.30
C GLY A 156 10.71 13.57 7.79
N ASN A 157 11.91 13.23 7.30
CA ASN A 157 12.16 13.20 5.87
C ASN A 157 11.52 11.96 5.25
N VAL A 158 10.82 12.14 4.15
CA VAL A 158 10.14 11.08 3.40
C VAL A 158 11.03 10.62 2.25
N PHE A 159 11.21 9.33 2.11
CA PHE A 159 11.98 8.69 1.05
C PHE A 159 11.04 7.85 0.19
N GLY A 160 10.97 8.16 -1.11
CA GLY A 160 10.29 7.36 -2.11
C GLY A 160 11.28 6.47 -2.86
N ALA A 161 11.07 5.17 -2.86
CA ALA A 161 11.88 4.22 -3.62
C ALA A 161 11.26 3.98 -4.98
N VAL A 162 12.04 4.19 -6.04
CA VAL A 162 11.62 4.09 -7.44
C VAL A 162 12.23 2.85 -8.06
N VAL A 163 11.44 2.01 -8.72
CA VAL A 163 11.90 0.75 -9.33
C VAL A 163 12.10 0.81 -10.84
N SER A 164 11.54 1.83 -11.51
CA SER A 164 11.70 2.08 -12.94
C SER A 164 12.79 3.12 -13.21
N GLY A 165 13.28 3.24 -14.45
CA GLY A 165 14.25 4.26 -14.83
C GLY A 165 15.66 4.10 -14.24
N GLY A 166 16.04 2.88 -13.83
CA GLY A 166 17.38 2.59 -13.28
C GLY A 166 17.43 2.54 -11.75
N GLY A 167 16.29 2.67 -11.08
CA GLY A 167 16.17 2.67 -9.62
C GLY A 167 16.71 3.96 -8.99
N ALA A 168 15.93 4.60 -8.16
CA ALA A 168 16.33 5.81 -7.45
C ALA A 168 15.65 5.87 -6.08
N MET A 169 16.27 6.60 -5.16
CA MET A 169 15.63 7.02 -3.91
C MET A 169 15.51 8.52 -3.91
N VAL A 170 14.30 9.01 -3.81
CA VAL A 170 14.00 10.44 -3.77
C VAL A 170 13.65 10.84 -2.35
N LYS A 171 14.30 11.90 -1.86
CA LYS A 171 14.06 12.47 -0.54
C LYS A 171 13.23 13.73 -0.65
N SER A 172 12.11 13.77 0.07
CA SER A 172 11.31 14.97 0.29
C SER A 172 11.45 15.43 1.74
N SER A 173 11.77 16.69 1.96
CA SER A 173 11.87 17.28 3.29
C SER A 173 10.68 18.21 3.55
N ARG A 174 10.08 18.15 4.74
CA ARG A 174 9.11 19.15 5.18
C ARG A 174 9.81 20.53 5.16
N ARG A 175 9.21 21.49 4.51
CA ARG A 175 9.60 22.92 4.60
C ARG A 175 8.80 23.61 5.69
#